data_5019f0e09893dd773abe21e8ac4210c0
#
_entry.id   5019f0e09893dd773abe21e8ac4210c0
#
_cell.length_a   1.000
_cell.length_b   1.000
_cell.length_c   1.000
_cell.angle_alpha   90.00
_cell.angle_beta   90.00
_cell.angle_gamma   90.00
#
_symmetry.space_group_name_H-M   'P 1'
#
loop_
_entity.id
_entity.type
_entity.pdbx_description
1 polymer ?
#
loop_
_entity_poly.entity_id
_entity_poly.type
_entity_poly.pdbx_seq_one_letter_code
_entity_poly.pdbx_strand_id
1 'polypeptide(L)'
;MVSKPLLSKYVCLPLAAAAMAIVAARPAAAQNAPDPNPGSLTVTSSIDLTNTYMFRGIRQDDTKVMIWPAADLGVTLHSGDGALKSAALDFGSWNSLATGNSGLKSSSQKLWYESDFYTSVSLGFGGGVSLGSTYTAYTSPNAGFSTVKEVMLKLGVDDSATLKKAALKPYAIVAFELNTSPGLGQADGGLKAGRYLELGVGPGVSASKVSLTFPLKVGLSMGNYYELNGIDNRFGYFSASGIGSLPLKMPASFGAWNLHAGVEFQQLGTTTKAFNNGNAQKVIVSGGIGLSY
;
A
#
# COMPACT_ATOMS: atom_id res chain seq x y z
N MET A 1 14.24 24.19 42.83
CA MET A 1 14.19 22.79 42.30
C MET A 1 13.05 22.75 41.31
N VAL A 2 13.36 22.82 40.04
CA VAL A 2 12.37 22.74 38.98
C VAL A 2 12.33 21.27 38.54
N SER A 3 11.21 20.60 38.82
CA SER A 3 10.96 19.23 38.40
C SER A 3 10.86 19.17 36.87
N LYS A 4 11.79 18.45 36.23
CA LYS A 4 11.69 18.10 34.83
C LYS A 4 10.47 17.18 34.64
N PRO A 5 9.61 17.44 33.65
CA PRO A 5 8.54 16.49 33.32
C PRO A 5 9.16 15.19 32.84
N LEU A 6 8.76 14.08 33.44
CA LEU A 6 9.00 12.73 32.96
C LEU A 6 8.34 12.60 31.58
N LEU A 7 9.14 12.63 30.52
CA LEU A 7 8.73 12.19 29.20
C LEU A 7 8.33 10.72 29.30
N SER A 8 7.03 10.50 29.37
CA SER A 8 6.43 9.17 29.28
C SER A 8 6.94 8.51 28.00
N LYS A 9 7.57 7.36 28.16
CA LYS A 9 8.10 6.51 27.07
C LYS A 9 6.93 5.85 26.35
N TYR A 10 6.17 6.60 25.55
CA TYR A 10 5.23 5.99 24.62
C TYR A 10 5.99 5.48 23.41
N VAL A 11 5.97 4.19 23.31
CA VAL A 11 6.55 3.43 22.22
C VAL A 11 5.61 3.55 21.04
N CYS A 12 5.87 4.45 20.08
CA CYS A 12 5.21 4.40 18.78
C CYS A 12 5.58 3.08 18.11
N LEU A 13 4.61 2.25 17.90
CA LEU A 13 4.72 1.00 17.17
C LEU A 13 4.38 1.29 15.70
N PRO A 14 5.24 0.96 14.77
CA PRO A 14 4.98 1.16 13.35
C PRO A 14 4.01 0.12 12.80
N LEU A 15 3.19 0.52 11.86
CA LEU A 15 2.31 -0.32 11.08
C LEU A 15 2.48 -0.09 9.59
N ALA A 16 2.42 -1.15 8.87
CA ALA A 16 2.64 -1.18 7.46
C ALA A 16 1.38 -1.50 6.65
N ALA A 17 1.22 -0.93 5.53
CA ALA A 17 0.69 -1.48 4.28
C ALA A 17 0.71 -0.43 3.17
N ALA A 18 1.77 -0.38 2.43
CA ALA A 18 1.81 0.32 1.14
C ALA A 18 1.55 -0.65 -0.03
N ALA A 19 1.45 -1.95 0.23
CA ALA A 19 1.45 -2.97 -0.81
C ALA A 19 0.13 -3.17 -1.56
N MET A 20 -0.98 -2.63 -1.11
CA MET A 20 -2.29 -2.92 -1.71
C MET A 20 -2.72 -2.05 -2.87
N ALA A 21 -1.86 -1.20 -3.41
CA ALA A 21 -2.14 -0.51 -4.67
C ALA A 21 -1.80 -1.35 -5.91
N ILE A 22 -1.18 -2.52 -5.74
CA ILE A 22 -0.88 -3.44 -6.84
C ILE A 22 -2.01 -4.48 -6.99
N VAL A 23 -3.28 -4.07 -6.89
CA VAL A 23 -4.31 -4.86 -7.54
C VAL A 23 -4.16 -4.63 -9.03
N ALA A 24 -3.42 -5.54 -9.65
CA ALA A 24 -3.43 -5.89 -11.07
C ALA A 24 -4.06 -4.85 -12.01
N ALA A 25 -3.49 -3.64 -12.11
CA ALA A 25 -3.52 -2.97 -13.38
C ALA A 25 -2.68 -3.84 -14.30
N ARG A 26 -3.28 -4.82 -14.99
CA ARG A 26 -2.63 -5.52 -16.11
C ARG A 26 -1.99 -4.42 -16.93
N PRO A 27 -0.67 -4.45 -17.17
CA PRO A 27 -0.04 -3.43 -18.00
C PRO A 27 -0.80 -3.37 -19.31
N ALA A 28 -1.25 -2.21 -19.72
CA ALA A 28 -2.01 -2.04 -20.96
C ALA A 28 -1.29 -2.57 -22.22
N ALA A 29 0.01 -2.83 -22.12
CA ALA A 29 0.83 -3.45 -23.16
C ALA A 29 0.71 -4.99 -23.20
N ALA A 30 0.14 -5.64 -22.19
CA ALA A 30 -0.08 -7.09 -22.18
C ALA A 30 -1.35 -7.53 -22.90
N GLN A 31 -2.20 -6.60 -23.35
CA GLN A 31 -3.48 -6.91 -24.02
C GLN A 31 -3.37 -7.64 -25.37
N ASN A 32 -2.17 -7.72 -25.95
CA ASN A 32 -1.95 -8.41 -27.24
C ASN A 32 -1.08 -9.68 -27.13
N ALA A 33 -0.58 -10.04 -25.95
CA ALA A 33 0.08 -11.32 -25.75
C ALA A 33 -0.95 -12.36 -25.32
N PRO A 34 -0.84 -13.63 -25.80
CA PRO A 34 -1.66 -14.70 -25.26
C PRO A 34 -1.53 -14.73 -23.74
N ASP A 35 -2.65 -14.88 -23.03
CA ASP A 35 -2.62 -15.05 -21.58
C ASP A 35 -1.79 -16.31 -21.27
N PRO A 36 -0.69 -16.20 -20.52
CA PRO A 36 0.15 -17.36 -20.22
C PRO A 36 -0.57 -18.38 -19.33
N ASN A 37 -1.62 -17.95 -18.64
CA ASN A 37 -2.45 -18.76 -17.76
C ASN A 37 -3.93 -18.40 -17.93
N PRO A 38 -4.64 -18.99 -18.91
CA PRO A 38 -6.04 -18.71 -19.18
C PRO A 38 -7.00 -19.33 -18.15
N GLY A 39 -6.47 -19.94 -17.09
CA GLY A 39 -7.27 -20.56 -16.01
C GLY A 39 -7.88 -19.55 -15.04
N SER A 40 -8.50 -20.08 -13.99
CA SER A 40 -9.09 -19.28 -12.92
C SER A 40 -8.08 -18.84 -11.86
N LEU A 41 -6.84 -19.32 -11.93
CA LEU A 41 -5.78 -18.98 -10.98
C LEU A 41 -4.85 -17.94 -11.60
N THR A 42 -4.43 -16.99 -10.80
CA THR A 42 -3.43 -15.99 -11.17
C THR A 42 -2.36 -15.94 -10.10
N VAL A 43 -1.10 -15.92 -10.47
CA VAL A 43 0.00 -15.71 -9.53
C VAL A 43 0.67 -14.39 -9.88
N THR A 44 0.79 -13.48 -8.90
CA THR A 44 1.60 -12.29 -9.05
C THR A 44 2.71 -12.27 -8.01
N SER A 45 3.84 -11.70 -8.36
CA SER A 45 4.92 -11.46 -7.42
C SER A 45 5.72 -10.22 -7.80
N SER A 46 6.35 -9.60 -6.81
CA SER A 46 7.30 -8.51 -7.04
C SER A 46 8.46 -8.56 -6.05
N ILE A 47 9.54 -7.88 -6.44
CA ILE A 47 10.60 -7.49 -5.54
C ILE A 47 10.87 -6.02 -5.81
N ASP A 48 10.64 -5.18 -4.80
CA ASP A 48 10.83 -3.75 -4.85
C ASP A 48 11.96 -3.30 -3.92
N LEU A 49 12.66 -2.27 -4.32
CA LEU A 49 13.66 -1.58 -3.52
C LEU A 49 13.16 -0.16 -3.24
N THR A 50 13.32 0.32 -2.02
CA THR A 50 12.96 1.69 -1.65
C THR A 50 13.95 2.30 -0.68
N ASN A 51 14.14 3.61 -0.75
CA ASN A 51 14.98 4.36 0.18
C ASN A 51 14.30 4.69 1.51
N THR A 52 12.99 4.55 1.59
CA THR A 52 12.19 4.96 2.75
C THR A 52 10.91 4.15 2.77
N TYR A 53 10.55 3.69 3.96
CA TYR A 53 9.28 3.05 4.21
C TYR A 53 8.35 4.02 4.95
N MET A 54 7.37 4.53 4.24
CA MET A 54 6.29 5.37 4.77
C MET A 54 4.97 4.61 4.62
N PHE A 55 4.29 4.37 5.74
CA PHE A 55 2.96 3.80 5.72
C PHE A 55 1.91 4.87 6.03
N ARG A 56 1.05 5.17 5.05
CA ARG A 56 -0.02 6.20 5.20
C ARG A 56 0.51 7.51 5.81
N GLY A 57 1.69 7.97 5.37
CA GLY A 57 2.35 9.15 5.90
C GLY A 57 3.11 8.95 7.22
N ILE A 58 3.06 7.76 7.84
CA ILE A 58 3.80 7.43 9.06
C ILE A 58 5.11 6.75 8.69
N ARG A 59 6.22 7.32 9.13
CA ARG A 59 7.54 6.77 8.87
C ARG A 59 7.77 5.48 9.66
N GLN A 60 8.06 4.41 8.93
CA GLN A 60 8.39 3.11 9.47
C GLN A 60 9.91 2.90 9.56
N ASP A 61 10.60 3.12 8.45
CA ASP A 61 12.05 3.00 8.36
C ASP A 61 12.58 3.90 7.23
N ASP A 62 13.69 4.58 7.49
CA ASP A 62 14.43 5.37 6.49
C ASP A 62 15.94 5.28 6.72
N THR A 63 16.40 4.24 7.40
CA THR A 63 17.80 4.09 7.81
C THR A 63 18.69 3.65 6.65
N LYS A 64 18.18 2.81 5.75
CA LYS A 64 18.85 2.33 4.53
C LYS A 64 17.81 1.86 3.51
N VAL A 65 18.29 1.20 2.46
CA VAL A 65 17.43 0.58 1.46
C VAL A 65 16.63 -0.56 2.09
N MET A 66 15.34 -0.60 1.81
CA MET A 66 14.46 -1.71 2.13
C MET A 66 14.18 -2.52 0.87
N ILE A 67 14.01 -3.84 1.05
CA ILE A 67 13.67 -4.79 0.01
C ILE A 67 12.28 -5.34 0.34
N TRP A 68 11.35 -5.22 -0.61
CA TRP A 68 9.95 -5.59 -0.43
C TRP A 68 9.56 -6.74 -1.37
N PRO A 69 9.76 -8.01 -0.98
CA PRO A 69 9.21 -9.14 -1.71
C PRO A 69 7.71 -9.30 -1.41
N ALA A 70 6.93 -9.51 -2.46
CA ALA A 70 5.50 -9.76 -2.37
C ALA A 70 5.09 -10.91 -3.30
N ALA A 71 4.05 -11.64 -2.90
CA ALA A 71 3.42 -12.66 -3.72
C ALA A 71 1.93 -12.72 -3.42
N ASP A 72 1.14 -13.00 -4.46
CA ASP A 72 -0.31 -13.08 -4.40
C ASP A 72 -0.81 -14.23 -5.27
N LEU A 73 -1.81 -14.96 -4.78
CA LEU A 73 -2.55 -15.98 -5.47
C LEU A 73 -4.00 -15.53 -5.62
N GLY A 74 -4.40 -15.21 -6.84
CA GLY A 74 -5.75 -14.85 -7.20
C GLY A 74 -6.56 -16.03 -7.72
N VAL A 75 -7.83 -16.09 -7.36
CA VAL A 75 -8.82 -17.06 -7.85
C VAL A 75 -9.99 -16.30 -8.45
N THR A 76 -10.19 -16.44 -9.75
CA THR A 76 -11.38 -15.89 -10.41
C THR A 76 -12.59 -16.74 -10.06
N LEU A 77 -13.54 -16.17 -9.33
CA LEU A 77 -14.79 -16.81 -8.91
C LEU A 77 -15.92 -16.62 -9.93
N HIS A 78 -15.91 -15.50 -10.65
CA HIS A 78 -16.91 -15.16 -11.64
C HIS A 78 -16.33 -14.24 -12.73
N SER A 79 -16.73 -14.49 -13.96
CA SER A 79 -16.53 -13.60 -15.10
C SER A 79 -17.75 -13.66 -15.98
N GLY A 80 -18.35 -12.52 -16.31
CA GLY A 80 -19.59 -12.50 -17.09
C GLY A 80 -19.98 -11.11 -17.61
N ASP A 81 -21.06 -11.07 -18.38
CA ASP A 81 -21.56 -9.85 -19.04
C ASP A 81 -22.74 -9.20 -18.32
N GLY A 82 -23.19 -9.76 -17.20
CA GLY A 82 -24.27 -9.22 -16.37
C GLY A 82 -23.90 -7.93 -15.63
N ALA A 83 -24.70 -7.55 -14.64
CA ALA A 83 -24.42 -6.41 -13.77
C ALA A 83 -23.11 -6.63 -12.97
N LEU A 84 -22.91 -7.83 -12.44
CA LEU A 84 -21.62 -8.28 -11.92
C LEU A 84 -20.77 -8.78 -13.10
N LYS A 85 -19.66 -8.11 -13.33
CA LYS A 85 -18.72 -8.42 -14.41
C LYS A 85 -17.63 -9.40 -13.98
N SER A 86 -17.17 -9.26 -12.74
CA SER A 86 -16.13 -10.12 -12.17
C SER A 86 -16.26 -10.26 -10.66
N ALA A 87 -15.82 -11.39 -10.15
CA ALA A 87 -15.55 -11.62 -8.74
C ALA A 87 -14.25 -12.42 -8.61
N ALA A 88 -13.38 -12.03 -7.70
CA ALA A 88 -12.14 -12.72 -7.42
C ALA A 88 -11.87 -12.77 -5.92
N LEU A 89 -11.11 -13.78 -5.51
CA LEU A 89 -10.59 -13.97 -4.17
C LEU A 89 -9.07 -14.02 -4.28
N ASP A 90 -8.37 -13.26 -3.44
CA ASP A 90 -6.92 -13.20 -3.43
C ASP A 90 -6.38 -13.53 -2.04
N PHE A 91 -5.23 -14.21 -2.02
CA PHE A 91 -4.43 -14.50 -0.84
C PHE A 91 -3.01 -14.04 -1.10
N GLY A 92 -2.48 -13.20 -0.24
CA GLY A 92 -1.16 -12.66 -0.48
C GLY A 92 -0.33 -12.46 0.77
N SER A 93 0.95 -12.25 0.51
CA SER A 93 1.92 -11.84 1.51
C SER A 93 2.80 -10.74 0.94
N TRP A 94 3.04 -9.75 1.79
CA TRP A 94 4.02 -8.70 1.54
C TRP A 94 5.01 -8.65 2.69
N ASN A 95 6.28 -8.32 2.38
CA ASN A 95 7.33 -8.33 3.38
C ASN A 95 8.21 -7.09 3.27
N SER A 96 8.78 -6.65 4.39
CA SER A 96 9.82 -5.62 4.44
C SER A 96 11.08 -6.16 5.08
N LEU A 97 12.13 -6.21 4.28
CA LEU A 97 13.48 -6.60 4.70
C LEU A 97 14.34 -5.33 4.77
N ALA A 98 14.77 -4.96 5.99
CA ALA A 98 15.60 -3.79 6.21
C ALA A 98 17.09 -4.14 6.10
N THR A 99 17.83 -3.44 5.25
CA THR A 99 19.29 -3.64 5.11
C THR A 99 20.11 -2.90 6.18
N GLY A 100 19.43 -2.11 7.03
CA GLY A 100 19.99 -1.40 8.18
C GLY A 100 19.40 -1.87 9.50
N ASN A 101 19.45 -1.02 10.51
CA ASN A 101 18.67 -1.20 11.73
C ASN A 101 17.20 -1.05 11.38
N SER A 102 16.40 -2.04 11.72
CA SER A 102 15.01 -2.06 11.32
C SER A 102 14.08 -1.42 12.34
N GLY A 103 13.18 -0.59 11.83
CA GLY A 103 12.24 0.18 12.62
C GLY A 103 12.89 1.36 13.36
N LEU A 104 12.05 2.23 13.89
CA LEU A 104 12.49 3.51 14.49
C LEU A 104 13.22 3.39 15.82
N LYS A 105 13.20 2.23 16.44
CA LYS A 105 13.69 2.01 17.82
C LYS A 105 14.72 0.89 17.93
N SER A 106 14.99 0.18 16.85
CA SER A 106 15.93 -0.95 16.93
C SER A 106 17.36 -0.45 16.92
N SER A 107 18.10 -0.77 17.98
CA SER A 107 19.55 -0.63 18.02
C SER A 107 20.28 -1.81 17.36
N SER A 108 19.56 -2.91 17.08
CA SER A 108 20.10 -4.11 16.46
C SER A 108 19.51 -4.32 15.08
N GLN A 109 20.38 -4.65 14.13
CA GLN A 109 19.96 -5.02 12.80
C GLN A 109 19.20 -6.35 12.84
N LYS A 110 17.96 -6.32 12.38
CA LYS A 110 17.15 -7.52 12.21
C LYS A 110 16.46 -7.40 10.86
N LEU A 111 16.92 -8.17 9.92
CA LEU A 111 16.55 -8.06 8.50
C LEU A 111 15.04 -8.04 8.28
N TRP A 112 14.29 -8.98 8.84
CA TRP A 112 12.86 -9.15 8.57
C TRP A 112 12.01 -8.30 9.53
N TYR A 113 11.79 -7.05 9.14
CA TYR A 113 11.05 -6.08 9.94
C TYR A 113 9.56 -6.37 9.98
N GLU A 114 8.97 -6.72 8.83
CA GLU A 114 7.54 -6.89 8.68
C GLU A 114 7.18 -8.00 7.71
N SER A 115 6.07 -8.67 8.01
CA SER A 115 5.45 -9.69 7.16
C SER A 115 3.93 -9.57 7.29
N ASP A 116 3.29 -9.23 6.20
CA ASP A 116 1.85 -9.06 6.12
C ASP A 116 1.22 -10.23 5.39
N PHE A 117 0.12 -10.70 5.94
CA PHE A 117 -0.73 -11.70 5.30
C PHE A 117 -2.11 -11.08 5.08
N TYR A 118 -2.61 -11.19 3.88
CA TYR A 118 -3.92 -10.65 3.54
C TYR A 118 -4.76 -11.61 2.72
N THR A 119 -6.06 -11.40 2.81
CA THR A 119 -7.04 -11.97 1.89
C THR A 119 -8.00 -10.89 1.44
N SER A 120 -8.34 -10.89 0.18
CA SER A 120 -9.27 -9.90 -0.38
C SER A 120 -10.30 -10.53 -1.28
N VAL A 121 -11.48 -9.91 -1.29
CA VAL A 121 -12.54 -10.16 -2.27
C VAL A 121 -12.68 -8.92 -3.11
N SER A 122 -12.68 -9.07 -4.43
CA SER A 122 -12.89 -7.99 -5.38
C SER A 122 -14.09 -8.28 -6.27
N LEU A 123 -14.92 -7.26 -6.50
CA LEU A 123 -16.11 -7.30 -7.32
C LEU A 123 -16.03 -6.19 -8.37
N GLY A 124 -16.23 -6.53 -9.63
CA GLY A 124 -16.31 -5.58 -10.75
C GLY A 124 -17.73 -5.50 -11.29
N PHE A 125 -18.21 -4.28 -11.54
CA PHE A 125 -19.55 -4.02 -12.04
C PHE A 125 -19.53 -3.28 -13.38
N GLY A 126 -20.69 -3.17 -14.01
CA GLY A 126 -20.86 -2.31 -15.18
C GLY A 126 -20.48 -0.85 -14.88
N GLY A 127 -20.11 -0.09 -15.93
CA GLY A 127 -19.70 1.30 -15.78
C GLY A 127 -18.31 1.51 -15.16
N GLY A 128 -17.49 0.45 -15.04
CA GLY A 128 -16.15 0.53 -14.48
C GLY A 128 -16.10 0.60 -12.95
N VAL A 129 -17.21 0.40 -12.26
CA VAL A 129 -17.27 0.43 -10.79
C VAL A 129 -16.66 -0.85 -10.22
N SER A 130 -15.85 -0.72 -9.17
CA SER A 130 -15.28 -1.84 -8.43
C SER A 130 -15.45 -1.67 -6.93
N LEU A 131 -15.69 -2.78 -6.22
CA LEU A 131 -15.69 -2.87 -4.77
C LEU A 131 -14.67 -3.90 -4.33
N GLY A 132 -13.88 -3.58 -3.31
CA GLY A 132 -12.94 -4.50 -2.68
C GLY A 132 -13.11 -4.52 -1.18
N SER A 133 -12.86 -5.67 -0.58
CA SER A 133 -12.73 -5.82 0.87
C SER A 133 -11.49 -6.64 1.14
N THR A 134 -10.61 -6.15 2.01
CA THR A 134 -9.37 -6.83 2.37
C THR A 134 -9.24 -6.93 3.88
N TYR A 135 -8.94 -8.11 4.37
CA TYR A 135 -8.46 -8.32 5.73
C TYR A 135 -6.95 -8.48 5.70
N THR A 136 -6.24 -7.77 6.57
CA THR A 136 -4.78 -7.85 6.69
C THR A 136 -4.37 -8.09 8.13
N ALA A 137 -3.39 -8.98 8.32
CA ALA A 137 -2.65 -9.13 9.56
C ALA A 137 -1.22 -8.64 9.32
N TYR A 138 -0.90 -7.50 9.91
CA TYR A 138 0.45 -6.91 9.91
C TYR A 138 1.24 -7.54 11.04
N THR A 139 2.33 -8.23 10.74
CA THR A 139 3.15 -8.92 11.72
C THR A 139 4.60 -8.48 11.64
N SER A 140 5.32 -8.55 12.76
CA SER A 140 6.74 -8.20 12.81
C SER A 140 7.59 -9.39 13.26
N PRO A 141 8.23 -10.11 12.34
CA PRO A 141 9.07 -11.28 12.69
C PRO A 141 10.24 -10.95 13.61
N ASN A 142 10.74 -9.73 13.55
CA ASN A 142 11.80 -9.26 14.45
C ASN A 142 11.28 -8.60 15.74
N ALA A 143 9.98 -8.70 16.02
CA ALA A 143 9.32 -8.08 17.16
C ALA A 143 9.48 -6.54 17.24
N GLY A 144 9.55 -5.87 16.09
CA GLY A 144 9.60 -4.41 15.98
C GLY A 144 8.29 -3.76 16.42
N PHE A 145 7.16 -4.46 16.24
CA PHE A 145 5.83 -4.05 16.67
C PHE A 145 4.93 -5.26 16.96
N SER A 146 3.82 -5.03 17.66
CA SER A 146 2.80 -6.05 17.92
C SER A 146 1.89 -6.21 16.71
N THR A 147 1.40 -7.43 16.48
CA THR A 147 0.49 -7.72 15.35
C THR A 147 -0.72 -6.80 15.36
N VAL A 148 -0.97 -6.16 14.23
CA VAL A 148 -2.16 -5.37 13.96
C VAL A 148 -3.03 -6.07 12.93
N LYS A 149 -4.32 -5.94 13.09
CA LYS A 149 -5.31 -6.50 12.17
C LYS A 149 -6.21 -5.38 11.67
N GLU A 150 -6.51 -5.41 10.40
CA GLU A 150 -7.31 -4.37 9.74
C GLU A 150 -8.28 -4.98 8.75
N VAL A 151 -9.45 -4.38 8.62
CA VAL A 151 -10.34 -4.56 7.48
C VAL A 151 -10.39 -3.27 6.68
N MET A 152 -10.14 -3.38 5.40
CA MET A 152 -10.18 -2.27 4.44
C MET A 152 -11.31 -2.50 3.44
N LEU A 153 -12.04 -1.43 3.10
CA LEU A 153 -13.01 -1.39 2.02
C LEU A 153 -12.54 -0.38 0.98
N LYS A 154 -12.62 -0.75 -0.29
CA LYS A 154 -12.24 0.11 -1.42
C LYS A 154 -13.39 0.21 -2.41
N LEU A 155 -13.73 1.43 -2.80
CA LEU A 155 -14.57 1.75 -3.95
C LEU A 155 -13.68 2.38 -5.01
N GLY A 156 -13.75 1.90 -6.24
CA GLY A 156 -13.02 2.46 -7.37
C GLY A 156 -13.90 2.64 -8.59
N VAL A 157 -13.52 3.55 -9.47
CA VAL A 157 -14.17 3.75 -10.77
C VAL A 157 -13.11 3.82 -11.86
N ASP A 158 -13.17 2.94 -12.84
CA ASP A 158 -12.41 3.10 -14.09
C ASP A 158 -13.25 3.90 -15.08
N ASP A 159 -12.98 5.19 -15.16
CA ASP A 159 -13.63 6.15 -16.03
C ASP A 159 -13.03 6.23 -17.44
N SER A 160 -12.12 5.29 -17.78
CA SER A 160 -11.42 5.25 -19.08
C SER A 160 -12.35 5.09 -20.27
N ALA A 161 -13.48 4.41 -20.10
CA ALA A 161 -14.49 4.25 -21.15
C ALA A 161 -15.08 5.61 -21.56
N THR A 162 -15.25 6.51 -20.61
CA THR A 162 -15.87 7.85 -20.80
C THR A 162 -14.80 8.92 -21.09
N LEU A 163 -13.79 9.03 -20.23
CA LEU A 163 -12.79 10.10 -20.28
C LEU A 163 -11.57 9.74 -21.14
N LYS A 164 -11.42 8.49 -21.56
CA LYS A 164 -10.34 8.01 -22.45
C LYS A 164 -8.97 8.40 -21.89
N LYS A 165 -8.21 9.22 -22.61
CA LYS A 165 -6.86 9.68 -22.21
C LYS A 165 -6.88 10.63 -20.99
N ALA A 166 -8.02 11.21 -20.65
CA ALA A 166 -8.20 12.07 -19.50
C ALA A 166 -8.75 11.31 -18.26
N ALA A 167 -8.77 9.99 -18.31
CA ALA A 167 -9.26 9.17 -17.20
C ALA A 167 -8.48 9.45 -15.92
N LEU A 168 -9.20 9.67 -14.83
CA LEU A 168 -8.65 9.97 -13.52
C LEU A 168 -8.60 8.74 -12.61
N LYS A 169 -9.44 7.75 -12.84
CA LYS A 169 -9.57 6.51 -12.05
C LYS A 169 -9.72 6.80 -10.56
N PRO A 170 -10.74 7.56 -10.15
CA PRO A 170 -10.94 7.92 -8.76
C PRO A 170 -11.22 6.71 -7.88
N TYR A 171 -10.77 6.80 -6.62
CA TYR A 171 -11.08 5.79 -5.62
C TYR A 171 -11.22 6.38 -4.21
N ALA A 172 -11.88 5.63 -3.36
CA ALA A 172 -11.95 5.86 -1.92
C ALA A 172 -11.63 4.56 -1.18
N ILE A 173 -10.89 4.67 -0.09
CA ILE A 173 -10.58 3.57 0.83
C ILE A 173 -11.02 3.99 2.22
N VAL A 174 -11.70 3.07 2.93
CA VAL A 174 -11.92 3.18 4.38
C VAL A 174 -11.29 1.96 5.03
N ALA A 175 -10.48 2.17 6.06
CA ALA A 175 -9.86 1.08 6.80
C ALA A 175 -10.18 1.19 8.30
N PHE A 176 -10.36 0.02 8.92
CA PHE A 176 -10.75 -0.13 10.30
C PHE A 176 -9.75 -1.04 11.01
N GLU A 177 -8.98 -0.51 11.94
CA GLU A 177 -8.17 -1.33 12.83
C GLU A 177 -9.08 -2.15 13.75
N LEU A 178 -8.76 -3.42 13.94
CA LEU A 178 -9.57 -4.36 14.72
C LEU A 178 -9.06 -4.53 16.14
N ASN A 179 -7.84 -4.11 16.43
CA ASN A 179 -7.25 -4.20 17.75
C ASN A 179 -7.73 -3.04 18.62
N THR A 180 -8.20 -3.35 19.80
CA THR A 180 -8.74 -2.36 20.76
C THR A 180 -7.95 -2.29 22.07
N SER A 181 -6.98 -3.17 22.28
CA SER A 181 -6.15 -3.17 23.49
C SER A 181 -5.09 -2.08 23.45
N PRO A 182 -4.90 -1.33 24.53
CA PRO A 182 -3.86 -0.30 24.62
C PRO A 182 -2.47 -0.86 24.29
N GLY A 183 -1.72 -0.17 23.44
CA GLY A 183 -0.37 -0.57 23.03
C GLY A 183 -0.30 -1.75 22.08
N LEU A 184 -1.43 -2.25 21.59
CA LEU A 184 -1.50 -3.28 20.57
C LEU A 184 -1.85 -2.65 19.23
N GLY A 185 -0.84 -2.18 18.54
CA GLY A 185 -0.83 -2.06 17.12
C GLY A 185 -1.84 -1.10 16.52
N GLN A 186 -1.79 0.11 16.92
CA GLN A 186 -2.39 1.20 16.16
C GLN A 186 -1.29 1.87 15.32
N ALA A 187 -1.66 2.38 14.17
CA ALA A 187 -0.73 3.02 13.25
C ALA A 187 0.11 4.13 13.90
N ASP A 188 -0.44 4.83 14.86
CA ASP A 188 0.17 5.93 15.60
C ASP A 188 0.62 5.56 17.02
N GLY A 189 0.37 4.32 17.47
CA GLY A 189 0.60 3.89 18.85
C GLY A 189 -0.41 4.43 19.87
N GLY A 190 -1.55 4.94 19.40
CA GLY A 190 -2.66 5.40 20.23
C GLY A 190 -3.32 4.27 21.03
N LEU A 191 -4.27 4.64 21.90
CA LEU A 191 -4.94 3.71 22.79
C LEU A 191 -6.23 3.11 22.21
N LYS A 192 -6.68 3.63 21.06
CA LYS A 192 -7.96 3.26 20.45
C LYS A 192 -7.73 2.81 19.01
N ALA A 193 -8.54 1.86 18.57
CA ALA A 193 -8.53 1.43 17.18
C ALA A 193 -8.85 2.58 16.23
N GLY A 194 -7.97 2.80 15.26
CA GLY A 194 -8.07 3.88 14.30
C GLY A 194 -9.01 3.55 13.14
N ARG A 195 -9.55 4.61 12.54
CA ARG A 195 -10.33 4.55 11.31
C ARG A 195 -9.72 5.52 10.29
N TYR A 196 -9.34 4.98 9.16
CA TYR A 196 -8.63 5.69 8.11
C TYR A 196 -9.49 5.89 6.87
N LEU A 197 -9.35 7.04 6.22
CA LEU A 197 -9.92 7.35 4.92
C LEU A 197 -8.80 7.76 3.97
N GLU A 198 -8.79 7.19 2.76
CA GLU A 198 -7.96 7.66 1.65
C GLU A 198 -8.84 7.99 0.46
N LEU A 199 -8.60 9.14 -0.14
CA LEU A 199 -9.19 9.54 -1.40
C LEU A 199 -8.06 9.73 -2.40
N GLY A 200 -8.23 9.20 -3.60
CA GLY A 200 -7.18 9.32 -4.60
C GLY A 200 -7.69 9.24 -6.03
N VAL A 201 -6.77 9.60 -6.92
CA VAL A 201 -6.90 9.43 -8.37
C VAL A 201 -5.60 8.83 -8.91
N GLY A 202 -5.69 8.08 -10.02
CA GLY A 202 -4.55 7.43 -10.65
C GLY A 202 -4.54 7.62 -12.17
N PRO A 203 -4.46 8.87 -12.68
CA PRO A 203 -4.36 9.09 -14.12
C PRO A 203 -3.09 8.46 -14.67
N GLY A 204 -3.14 8.02 -15.92
CA GLY A 204 -1.99 7.40 -16.56
C GLY A 204 -2.04 7.54 -18.06
N VAL A 205 -0.86 7.44 -18.67
CA VAL A 205 -0.68 7.46 -20.12
C VAL A 205 0.26 6.34 -20.55
N SER A 206 0.02 5.79 -21.73
CA SER A 206 0.95 4.83 -22.34
C SER A 206 1.67 5.52 -23.50
N ALA A 207 2.99 5.53 -23.44
CA ALA A 207 3.85 6.08 -24.47
C ALA A 207 4.73 4.96 -25.04
N SER A 208 4.38 4.46 -26.23
CA SER A 208 5.06 3.31 -26.85
C SER A 208 5.02 2.07 -25.94
N LYS A 209 6.19 1.69 -25.39
CA LYS A 209 6.32 0.50 -24.51
C LYS A 209 6.29 0.84 -23.02
N VAL A 210 6.26 2.11 -22.66
CA VAL A 210 6.30 2.56 -21.27
C VAL A 210 4.90 3.01 -20.87
N SER A 211 4.42 2.53 -19.72
CA SER A 211 3.23 3.06 -19.05
C SER A 211 3.67 4.01 -17.95
N LEU A 212 3.08 5.20 -17.92
CA LEU A 212 3.30 6.20 -16.89
C LEU A 212 2.02 6.41 -16.11
N THR A 213 2.09 6.41 -14.79
CA THR A 213 0.96 6.73 -13.90
C THR A 213 1.36 7.85 -12.94
N PHE A 214 0.38 8.69 -12.57
CA PHE A 214 0.58 9.87 -11.73
C PHE A 214 -0.43 9.86 -10.55
N PRO A 215 -0.30 8.93 -9.61
CA PRO A 215 -1.20 8.85 -8.47
C PRO A 215 -1.12 10.11 -7.61
N LEU A 216 -2.30 10.62 -7.23
CA LEU A 216 -2.48 11.66 -6.22
C LEU A 216 -3.41 11.12 -5.15
N LYS A 217 -3.07 11.28 -3.87
CA LYS A 217 -3.91 10.80 -2.77
C LYS A 217 -3.79 11.67 -1.53
N VAL A 218 -4.83 11.62 -0.71
CA VAL A 218 -4.87 12.23 0.61
C VAL A 218 -5.31 11.19 1.63
N GLY A 219 -4.58 11.10 2.74
CA GLY A 219 -4.89 10.25 3.88
C GLY A 219 -5.44 11.06 5.05
N LEU A 220 -6.58 10.64 5.58
CA LEU A 220 -7.32 11.33 6.61
C LEU A 220 -7.65 10.37 7.77
N SER A 221 -7.70 10.88 9.01
CA SER A 221 -8.31 10.18 10.12
C SER A 221 -9.83 10.37 10.10
N MET A 222 -10.58 9.28 10.19
CA MET A 222 -12.00 9.27 10.49
C MET A 222 -12.26 9.13 12.00
N GLY A 223 -11.22 8.98 12.78
CA GLY A 223 -11.20 8.90 14.22
C GLY A 223 -10.08 8.01 14.73
N ASN A 224 -9.27 8.53 15.63
CA ASN A 224 -8.17 7.86 16.34
C ASN A 224 -7.10 7.20 15.44
N TYR A 225 -6.95 7.62 14.17
CA TYR A 225 -5.94 7.04 13.30
C TYR A 225 -4.62 7.82 13.34
N TYR A 226 -4.69 9.14 13.45
CA TYR A 226 -3.51 10.01 13.56
C TYR A 226 -3.50 10.71 14.93
N GLU A 227 -3.43 9.91 16.01
CA GLU A 227 -3.34 10.45 17.36
C GLU A 227 -1.91 10.87 17.69
N LEU A 228 -1.79 12.04 18.31
CA LEU A 228 -0.56 12.53 18.94
C LEU A 228 -0.91 13.11 20.29
N ASN A 229 -0.37 12.51 21.37
CA ASN A 229 -0.66 12.90 22.75
C ASN A 229 -2.17 12.88 23.08
N GLY A 230 -2.91 11.92 22.56
CA GLY A 230 -4.36 11.78 22.76
C GLY A 230 -5.23 12.72 21.91
N ILE A 231 -4.63 13.48 20.99
CA ILE A 231 -5.34 14.35 20.05
C ILE A 231 -5.32 13.72 18.66
N ASP A 232 -6.50 13.43 18.13
CA ASP A 232 -6.66 12.94 16.76
C ASP A 232 -6.59 14.10 15.76
N ASN A 233 -5.60 14.06 14.86
CA ASN A 233 -5.41 15.04 13.81
C ASN A 233 -5.98 14.49 12.50
N ARG A 234 -6.99 15.17 11.93
CA ARG A 234 -7.69 14.68 10.75
C ARG A 234 -6.80 14.51 9.53
N PHE A 235 -5.92 15.46 9.25
CA PHE A 235 -5.05 15.41 8.08
C PHE A 235 -3.78 14.62 8.40
N GLY A 236 -3.60 13.48 7.72
CA GLY A 236 -2.40 12.67 7.80
C GLY A 236 -1.35 13.09 6.79
N TYR A 237 -1.67 13.02 5.51
CA TYR A 237 -0.73 13.38 4.45
C TYR A 237 -1.44 13.62 3.12
N PHE A 238 -0.75 14.32 2.23
CA PHE A 238 -1.00 14.36 0.79
C PHE A 238 0.20 13.73 0.08
N SER A 239 -0.06 12.98 -0.99
CA SER A 239 0.98 12.35 -1.80
C SER A 239 0.75 12.62 -3.28
N ALA A 240 1.85 12.86 -4.00
CA ALA A 240 1.90 12.93 -5.45
C ALA A 240 3.04 12.04 -5.95
N SER A 241 2.74 11.15 -6.90
CA SER A 241 3.71 10.18 -7.41
C SER A 241 3.82 10.22 -8.93
N GLY A 242 4.98 9.82 -9.44
CA GLY A 242 5.20 9.47 -10.84
C GLY A 242 5.83 8.09 -10.93
N ILE A 243 5.17 7.15 -11.62
CA ILE A 243 5.62 5.77 -11.73
C ILE A 243 5.69 5.39 -13.20
N GLY A 244 6.84 4.88 -13.64
CA GLY A 244 7.06 4.31 -14.96
C GLY A 244 7.13 2.78 -14.90
N SER A 245 6.50 2.09 -15.85
CA SER A 245 6.58 0.63 -15.99
C SER A 245 6.93 0.26 -17.42
N LEU A 246 7.88 -0.66 -17.57
CA LEU A 246 8.37 -1.20 -18.84
C LEU A 246 8.16 -2.71 -18.87
N PRO A 247 7.28 -3.26 -19.73
CA PRO A 247 7.14 -4.69 -19.90
C PRO A 247 8.43 -5.28 -20.51
N LEU A 248 8.86 -6.41 -19.95
CA LEU A 248 10.04 -7.15 -20.44
C LEU A 248 9.59 -8.17 -21.47
N LYS A 249 10.42 -8.35 -22.50
CA LYS A 249 10.19 -9.41 -23.50
C LYS A 249 10.67 -10.74 -22.94
N MET A 250 9.72 -11.53 -22.47
CA MET A 250 9.94 -12.91 -22.00
C MET A 250 9.10 -13.88 -22.82
N PRO A 251 9.50 -15.15 -22.97
CA PRO A 251 8.60 -16.19 -23.49
C PRO A 251 7.33 -16.27 -22.65
N ALA A 252 6.17 -16.43 -23.28
CA ALA A 252 4.87 -16.45 -22.60
C ALA A 252 4.79 -17.52 -21.50
N SER A 253 5.48 -18.65 -21.64
CA SER A 253 5.57 -19.70 -20.62
C SER A 253 6.22 -19.25 -19.30
N PHE A 254 6.90 -18.11 -19.26
CA PHE A 254 7.49 -17.55 -18.06
C PHE A 254 6.63 -16.41 -17.45
N GLY A 255 5.43 -16.19 -17.98
CA GLY A 255 4.56 -15.10 -17.52
C GLY A 255 4.91 -13.73 -18.08
N ALA A 256 4.19 -12.71 -17.64
CA ALA A 256 4.38 -11.33 -18.02
C ALA A 256 5.25 -10.60 -16.97
N TRP A 257 6.41 -10.14 -17.39
CA TRP A 257 7.38 -9.46 -16.56
C TRP A 257 7.42 -7.97 -16.85
N ASN A 258 7.69 -7.18 -15.82
CA ASN A 258 7.92 -5.74 -15.98
C ASN A 258 9.05 -5.26 -15.06
N LEU A 259 9.72 -4.19 -15.49
CA LEU A 259 10.52 -3.32 -14.63
C LEU A 259 9.72 -2.07 -14.34
N HIS A 260 9.77 -1.59 -13.12
CA HIS A 260 9.12 -0.34 -12.74
C HIS A 260 10.00 0.48 -11.81
N ALA A 261 9.79 1.79 -11.85
CA ALA A 261 10.45 2.74 -10.95
C ALA A 261 9.54 3.95 -10.74
N GLY A 262 9.66 4.57 -9.58
CA GLY A 262 8.84 5.72 -9.23
C GLY A 262 9.48 6.64 -8.21
N VAL A 263 8.91 7.84 -8.17
CA VAL A 263 9.19 8.85 -7.16
C VAL A 263 7.86 9.28 -6.56
N GLU A 264 7.80 9.35 -5.25
CA GLU A 264 6.65 9.86 -4.49
C GLU A 264 7.10 11.02 -3.62
N PHE A 265 6.35 12.11 -3.66
CA PHE A 265 6.46 13.22 -2.74
C PHE A 265 5.29 13.14 -1.75
N GLN A 266 5.60 13.30 -0.46
CA GLN A 266 4.58 13.40 0.60
C GLN A 266 4.70 14.73 1.33
N GLN A 267 3.57 15.42 1.51
CA GLN A 267 3.36 16.50 2.45
C GLN A 267 2.64 15.96 3.67
N LEU A 268 3.26 16.06 4.84
CA LEU A 268 2.82 15.43 6.08
C LEU A 268 2.00 16.40 6.95
N GLY A 269 1.02 15.85 7.65
CA GLY A 269 0.21 16.54 8.64
C GLY A 269 0.91 16.64 10.01
N THR A 270 0.20 17.09 11.01
CA THR A 270 0.77 17.33 12.36
C THR A 270 1.34 16.04 12.97
N THR A 271 0.56 14.98 13.04
CA THR A 271 0.97 13.70 13.63
C THR A 271 2.05 13.02 12.80
N THR A 272 1.84 12.91 11.49
CA THR A 272 2.79 12.25 10.58
C THR A 272 4.11 12.99 10.48
N LYS A 273 4.10 14.33 10.54
CA LYS A 273 5.29 15.16 10.68
C LYS A 273 6.07 14.86 11.97
N ALA A 274 5.36 14.73 13.10
CA ALA A 274 6.00 14.39 14.37
C ALA A 274 6.67 13.00 14.30
N PHE A 275 6.03 12.02 13.68
CA PHE A 275 6.59 10.68 13.46
C PHE A 275 7.71 10.66 12.40
N ASN A 276 7.86 11.73 11.62
CA ASN A 276 8.95 11.91 10.66
C ASN A 276 10.04 12.88 11.19
N ASN A 277 10.35 12.81 12.48
CA ASN A 277 11.36 13.65 13.14
C ASN A 277 11.15 15.16 12.94
N GLY A 278 9.90 15.60 12.85
CA GLY A 278 9.56 17.01 12.64
C GLY A 278 9.66 17.48 11.17
N ASN A 279 10.07 16.63 10.24
CA ASN A 279 10.11 16.98 8.81
C ASN A 279 8.71 16.86 8.21
N ALA A 280 8.24 17.97 7.62
CA ALA A 280 6.91 18.05 7.02
C ALA A 280 6.82 17.40 5.63
N GLN A 281 7.94 17.05 5.05
CA GLN A 281 8.02 16.52 3.68
C GLN A 281 8.87 15.27 3.63
N LYS A 282 8.53 14.37 2.69
CA LYS A 282 9.31 13.18 2.40
C LYS A 282 9.32 12.90 0.90
N VAL A 283 10.49 12.52 0.39
CA VAL A 283 10.65 12.00 -0.97
C VAL A 283 11.01 10.52 -0.89
N ILE A 284 10.25 9.71 -1.59
CA ILE A 284 10.43 8.26 -1.65
C ILE A 284 10.80 7.92 -3.09
N VAL A 285 11.86 7.15 -3.26
CA VAL A 285 12.29 6.61 -4.54
C VAL A 285 12.22 5.09 -4.45
N SER A 286 11.57 4.48 -5.41
CA SER A 286 11.45 3.03 -5.49
C SER A 286 11.68 2.52 -6.90
N GLY A 287 12.00 1.24 -7.00
CA GLY A 287 12.08 0.52 -8.26
C GLY A 287 12.11 -0.97 -8.02
N GLY A 288 11.63 -1.73 -8.98
CA GLY A 288 11.48 -3.17 -8.82
C GLY A 288 11.20 -3.92 -10.10
N ILE A 289 11.00 -5.21 -9.91
CA ILE A 289 10.60 -6.15 -10.96
C ILE A 289 9.32 -6.86 -10.52
N GLY A 290 8.38 -6.99 -11.45
CA GLY A 290 7.11 -7.69 -11.23
C GLY A 290 6.91 -8.83 -12.22
N LEU A 291 6.16 -9.84 -11.77
CA LEU A 291 5.71 -11.00 -12.54
C LEU A 291 4.20 -11.15 -12.39
N SER A 292 3.52 -11.49 -13.47
CA SER A 292 2.14 -11.99 -13.48
C SER A 292 2.07 -13.26 -14.34
N TYR A 293 1.47 -14.31 -13.77
CA TYR A 293 1.31 -15.63 -14.42
C TYR A 293 -0.11 -16.17 -14.20
#